data_fa7980c251a9ca218379a3eefb2921fd
#
_entry.id   fa7980c251a9ca218379a3eefb2921fd
#
_cell.length_a   1.000
_cell.length_b   1.000
_cell.length_c   1.000
_cell.angle_alpha   90.00
_cell.angle_beta   90.00
_cell.angle_gamma   90.00
#
_symmetry.space_group_name_H-M   'P 1'
#
loop_
_entity.id
_entity.type
_entity.pdbx_description
1 polymer ?
#
loop_
_entity_poly.entity_id
_entity_poly.type
_entity_poly.pdbx_seq_one_letter_code
_entity_poly.pdbx_strand_id
1 'polypeptide(L)' 'MNPKDKAKILSEALPYIKKFFDKTIVIKYGGNAMIDDNLKKSFAKDVVLLKLVGMNPVIIHGGGPQINSHLKKSF' A
#
# COMPACT_ATOMS: atom_id res chain seq x y z
N MET A 1 -5.64 15.34 18.77
CA MET A 1 -7.03 14.99 18.39
C MET A 1 -7.73 14.37 19.59
N ASN A 2 -8.90 14.84 19.93
CA ASN A 2 -9.64 14.32 21.08
C ASN A 2 -10.38 13.03 20.73
N PRO A 3 -10.84 12.27 21.76
CA PRO A 3 -11.52 10.99 21.51
C PRO A 3 -12.79 11.08 20.67
N LYS A 4 -13.51 12.21 20.79
CA LYS A 4 -14.74 12.43 20.01
C LYS A 4 -14.42 12.54 18.52
N ASP A 5 -13.36 13.26 18.18
CA ASP A 5 -12.93 13.42 16.80
C ASP A 5 -12.41 12.11 16.22
N LYS A 6 -11.68 11.35 17.02
CA LYS A 6 -11.20 10.02 16.61
C LYS A 6 -12.34 9.07 16.33
N ALA A 7 -13.36 9.07 17.18
CA ALA A 7 -14.54 8.22 17.00
C ALA A 7 -15.30 8.61 15.74
N LYS A 8 -15.40 9.90 15.46
CA LYS A 8 -16.08 10.39 14.26
C LYS A 8 -15.35 9.90 12.99
N ILE A 9 -14.02 10.04 12.98
CA ILE A 9 -13.20 9.60 11.85
C ILE A 9 -13.37 8.10 11.62
N LEU A 10 -13.33 7.30 12.68
CA LEU A 10 -13.52 5.85 12.58
C LEU A 10 -14.91 5.49 12.08
N SER A 11 -15.94 6.16 12.58
CA SER A 11 -17.32 5.96 12.13
C SER A 11 -17.47 6.22 10.64
N GLU A 12 -16.87 7.30 10.16
CA GLU A 12 -16.94 7.67 8.76
C GLU A 12 -16.14 6.72 7.87
N ALA A 13 -15.03 6.18 8.39
CA ALA A 13 -14.18 5.25 7.66
C ALA A 13 -14.74 3.83 7.62
N LEU A 14 -15.54 3.45 8.61
CA LEU A 14 -15.99 2.06 8.77
C LEU A 14 -16.70 1.47 7.54
N PRO A 15 -17.60 2.17 6.85
CA PRO A 15 -18.23 1.63 5.65
C PRO A 15 -17.23 1.28 4.56
N TYR A 16 -16.17 2.09 4.43
CA TYR A 16 -15.12 1.82 3.44
C TYR A 16 -14.26 0.63 3.85
N ILE A 17 -13.93 0.53 5.13
CA ILE A 17 -13.18 -0.60 5.67
C ILE A 17 -13.94 -1.91 5.43
N LYS A 18 -15.23 -1.93 5.73
CA LYS A 18 -16.07 -3.10 5.48
C LYS A 18 -16.12 -3.47 4.01
N LYS A 19 -16.20 -2.48 3.16
CA LYS A 19 -16.28 -2.70 1.71
C LYS A 19 -15.01 -3.34 1.16
N PHE A 20 -13.85 -2.93 1.67
CA PHE A 20 -12.56 -3.37 1.15
C PHE A 20 -11.88 -4.47 1.97
N PHE A 21 -12.46 -4.82 3.11
CA PHE A 21 -11.92 -5.90 3.94
C PHE A 21 -11.80 -7.19 3.14
N ASP A 22 -10.66 -7.84 3.26
CA ASP A 22 -10.32 -9.10 2.58
C ASP A 22 -10.29 -9.00 1.05
N LYS A 23 -10.34 -7.79 0.51
CA LYS A 23 -10.19 -7.58 -0.93
C LYS A 23 -8.72 -7.52 -1.30
N THR A 24 -8.42 -8.02 -2.48
CA THR A 24 -7.07 -7.93 -3.03
C THR A 24 -6.92 -6.65 -3.83
N ILE A 25 -5.86 -5.93 -3.57
CA ILE A 25 -5.51 -4.73 -4.34
C ILE A 25 -4.15 -4.94 -4.97
N VAL A 26 -4.05 -4.70 -6.26
CA VAL A 26 -2.79 -4.81 -6.99
C VAL A 26 -2.17 -3.43 -7.09
N ILE A 27 -0.93 -3.31 -6.62
CA ILE A 27 -0.22 -2.04 -6.59
C ILE A 27 1.05 -2.17 -7.43
N LYS A 28 1.17 -1.29 -8.42
CA LYS A 28 2.38 -1.24 -9.22
C LYS A 28 3.41 -0.37 -8.51
N TYR A 29 4.57 -0.94 -8.24
CA TYR A 29 5.68 -0.25 -7.58
C TYR A 29 6.84 -0.10 -8.55
N GLY A 30 7.19 1.14 -8.87
CA GLY A 30 8.27 1.39 -9.82
C GLY A 30 8.61 2.87 -9.92
N GLY A 31 9.48 3.19 -10.84
CA GLY A 31 9.89 4.56 -11.11
C GLY A 31 10.52 5.23 -9.89
N ASN A 32 10.16 6.48 -9.67
CA ASN A 32 10.73 7.29 -8.59
C ASN A 32 10.49 6.71 -7.20
N ALA A 33 9.40 5.98 -7.01
CA ALA A 33 9.10 5.36 -5.72
C ALA A 33 10.11 4.30 -5.34
N MET A 34 10.84 3.75 -6.29
CA MET A 34 11.87 2.75 -6.02
C MET A 34 13.23 3.37 -5.74
N ILE A 35 13.43 4.62 -6.12
CA ILE A 35 14.73 5.31 -6.05
C ILE A 35 14.77 6.28 -4.89
N ASP A 36 13.72 7.06 -4.71
CA ASP A 36 13.63 8.09 -3.69
C ASP A 36 13.33 7.48 -2.33
N ASP A 37 14.19 7.73 -1.35
CA ASP A 37 14.03 7.13 -0.02
C ASP A 37 12.76 7.57 0.68
N ASN A 38 12.33 8.80 0.51
CA ASN A 38 11.09 9.30 1.11
C ASN A 38 9.88 8.61 0.49
N LEU A 39 9.89 8.41 -0.81
CA LEU A 39 8.81 7.71 -1.50
C LEU A 39 8.78 6.24 -1.14
N LYS A 40 9.94 5.60 -0.97
CA LYS A 40 10.01 4.21 -0.49
C LYS A 40 9.37 4.07 0.88
N LYS A 41 9.68 4.98 1.80
CA LYS A 41 9.12 4.96 3.15
C LYS A 41 7.61 5.19 3.14
N SER A 42 7.15 6.15 2.34
CA SER A 42 5.71 6.41 2.20
C SER A 42 4.98 5.21 1.63
N PHE A 43 5.54 4.58 0.62
CA PHE A 43 4.97 3.39 0.01
C PHE A 43 4.87 2.25 1.03
N ALA A 44 5.94 2.02 1.78
CA ALA A 44 5.95 0.97 2.80
C ALA A 44 4.89 1.21 3.87
N LYS A 45 4.74 2.45 4.32
CA LYS A 45 3.70 2.84 5.28
C LYS A 45 2.31 2.57 4.74
N ASP A 46 2.07 2.93 3.48
CA ASP A 46 0.76 2.74 2.87
C ASP A 46 0.41 1.27 2.74
N VAL A 47 1.37 0.43 2.37
CA VAL A 47 1.17 -1.02 2.28
C VAL A 47 0.83 -1.60 3.65
N VAL A 48 1.54 -1.17 4.69
CA VAL A 48 1.26 -1.62 6.06
C VAL A 48 -0.15 -1.21 6.47
N LEU A 49 -0.57 0.02 6.16
CA LEU A 49 -1.91 0.48 6.48
C LEU A 49 -2.98 -0.34 5.77
N LEU A 50 -2.78 -0.65 4.49
CA LEU A 50 -3.71 -1.49 3.74
C LEU A 50 -3.85 -2.85 4.41
N LYS A 51 -2.74 -3.43 4.84
CA LYS A 51 -2.76 -4.73 5.51
C LYS A 51 -3.46 -4.65 6.87
N LEU A 52 -3.22 -3.58 7.60
CA LEU A 52 -3.85 -3.39 8.92
C LEU A 52 -5.36 -3.25 8.84
N VAL A 53 -5.88 -2.66 7.77
CA VAL A 53 -7.34 -2.55 7.59
C VAL A 53 -7.95 -3.80 6.95
N GLY A 54 -7.15 -4.85 6.77
CA GLY A 54 -7.65 -6.14 6.32
C GLY A 54 -7.66 -6.37 4.83
N MET A 55 -6.99 -5.52 4.07
CA MET A 55 -6.83 -5.73 2.63
C MET A 55 -5.64 -6.65 2.35
N ASN A 56 -5.63 -7.21 1.15
CA ASN A 56 -4.53 -8.07 0.69
C ASN A 56 -3.79 -7.39 -0.45
N PRO A 57 -2.74 -6.60 -0.14
CA PRO A 57 -1.98 -5.91 -1.18
C PRO A 57 -1.06 -6.88 -1.91
N VAL A 58 -1.09 -6.81 -3.22
CA VAL A 58 -0.18 -7.54 -4.11
C VAL A 58 0.66 -6.50 -4.82
N ILE A 59 1.98 -6.59 -4.68
CA ILE A 59 2.88 -5.60 -5.23
C ILE A 59 3.51 -6.14 -6.49
N ILE A 60 3.33 -5.39 -7.59
CA ILE A 60 3.95 -5.71 -8.86
C ILE A 60 5.07 -4.73 -9.10
N HIS A 61 6.27 -5.26 -9.25
CA HIS A 61 7.42 -4.44 -9.60
C HIS A 61 7.36 -4.11 -11.08
N GLY A 62 7.51 -2.82 -11.38
CA GLY A 62 7.56 -2.36 -12.75
C GLY A 62 8.68 -1.37 -12.91
N GLY A 63 9.04 -1.05 -14.12
CA GLY A 63 9.96 0.01 -14.38
C GLY A 63 11.19 -0.38 -15.17
N GLY A 64 12.35 0.09 -14.79
CA GLY A 64 13.55 0.10 -15.60
C GLY A 64 14.19 -1.25 -15.91
N PRO A 65 15.20 -1.24 -16.77
CA PRO A 65 15.87 -2.47 -17.21
C PRO A 65 16.49 -3.30 -16.09
N GLN A 66 16.99 -2.66 -15.08
CA GLN A 66 17.61 -3.34 -13.93
C GLN A 66 16.58 -4.14 -13.16
N ILE A 67 15.39 -3.60 -13.02
CA ILE A 67 14.29 -4.27 -12.35
C ILE A 67 13.91 -5.52 -13.13
N ASN A 68 13.80 -5.41 -14.44
CA ASN A 68 13.47 -6.54 -15.29
C ASN A 68 14.48 -7.65 -15.16
N SER A 69 15.75 -7.31 -15.09
CA SER A 69 16.84 -8.28 -14.89
C SER A 69 16.66 -9.03 -13.57
N HIS A 70 16.36 -8.33 -12.52
CA HIS A 70 16.15 -8.93 -11.19
C HIS A 70 14.90 -9.77 -11.15
N LEU A 71 13.85 -9.36 -11.81
CA LEU A 71 12.61 -10.14 -11.87
C LEU A 71 12.83 -11.49 -12.51
N LYS A 72 13.63 -11.55 -13.56
CA LYS A 72 13.96 -12.83 -14.22
C LYS A 72 14.67 -13.81 -13.29
N LYS A 73 15.39 -13.30 -12.31
CA LYS A 73 16.09 -14.14 -11.33
C LYS A 73 15.21 -14.49 -10.14
N SER A 74 14.28 -13.64 -9.80
CA SER A 74 13.45 -13.78 -8.60
C SER A 74 12.19 -14.58 -8.83
N PHE A 75 11.74 -14.58 -10.04
CA PHE A 75 10.50 -15.25 -10.43
C PHE A 75 10.76 -16.29 -11.50
#